data_5a0f42f38daf2524290e85cc3f044df1
#
_entry.id   5a0f42f38daf2524290e85cc3f044df1
#
_cell.length_a   1.000
_cell.length_b   1.000
_cell.length_c   1.000
_cell.angle_alpha   90.00
_cell.angle_beta   90.00
_cell.angle_gamma   90.00
#
_symmetry.space_group_name_H-M   'P 1'
#
loop_
_entity.id
_entity.type
_entity.pdbx_description
1 polymer ?
#
loop_
_entity_poly.entity_id
_entity_poly.type
_entity_poly.pdbx_seq_one_letter_code
_entity_poly.pdbx_strand_id
1 'polypeptide(L)'
;MNYSLSFLFSLLLVVQFAFSEVTSFDWKPSFNDEPVPQERLEAIEAALPDIALAVPDSPRKILIFSATAGFRHASIATGKVALDRMGIKTGAYQTLISDDPENFEIDVLKTFDTVVLLSPTLDFFMPSNKLREDFSDAQWSWLHARHERLIANLVQFVHAGGGLVGIHAATDSCYEDEDYGDMIGGYFWGHPWSWRHNVTVLIEDSEHALIKPVFGDMTDFRIQEEIYQFKEEPYSREKLRVLLSLDVERSDEPMAKSPLRRTCGDYAISWVQSVGEGRVFYTNLGHNHHIYTDPLMLKHYLAGIQFATGDIEADTSPSASLGK
;
A
#
# COMPACT_ATOMS: atom_id res chain seq x y z
N MET A 1 50.82 4.26 39.75
CA MET A 1 49.67 5.04 39.27
C MET A 1 49.70 5.06 37.75
N ASN A 2 49.45 3.94 37.07
CA ASN A 2 49.42 3.87 35.58
C ASN A 2 48.60 2.68 35.07
N TYR A 3 47.36 2.50 35.60
CA TYR A 3 46.47 1.42 35.11
C TYR A 3 45.14 1.90 34.54
N SER A 4 44.90 3.22 34.43
CA SER A 4 43.58 3.71 33.97
C SER A 4 43.52 4.09 32.49
N LEU A 5 44.63 4.21 31.76
CA LEU A 5 44.64 4.60 30.36
C LEU A 5 44.44 3.42 29.37
N SER A 6 44.87 2.21 29.74
CA SER A 6 44.81 1.04 28.85
C SER A 6 43.38 0.48 28.70
N PHE A 7 42.53 0.64 29.70
CA PHE A 7 41.11 0.16 29.63
C PHE A 7 40.20 1.04 28.77
N LEU A 8 40.43 2.35 28.75
CA LEU A 8 39.69 3.28 27.90
C LEU A 8 40.03 3.10 26.43
N PHE A 9 41.29 2.76 26.10
CA PHE A 9 41.67 2.53 24.68
C PHE A 9 41.11 1.24 24.12
N SER A 10 40.97 0.18 24.92
CA SER A 10 40.37 -1.08 24.47
C SER A 10 38.85 -0.96 24.27
N LEU A 11 38.15 -0.17 25.09
CA LEU A 11 36.72 0.05 24.94
C LEU A 11 36.40 0.92 23.71
N LEU A 12 37.25 1.93 23.44
CA LEU A 12 37.10 2.75 22.24
C LEU A 12 37.34 1.96 20.92
N LEU A 13 38.32 1.02 20.93
CA LEU A 13 38.60 0.18 19.78
C LEU A 13 37.48 -0.82 19.49
N VAL A 14 36.88 -1.43 20.51
CA VAL A 14 35.78 -2.36 20.36
C VAL A 14 34.54 -1.64 19.86
N VAL A 15 34.21 -0.44 20.32
CA VAL A 15 33.10 0.37 19.83
C VAL A 15 33.34 0.82 18.39
N GLN A 16 34.56 1.21 18.01
CA GLN A 16 34.91 1.57 16.65
C GLN A 16 34.85 0.36 15.69
N PHE A 17 35.25 -0.84 16.10
CA PHE A 17 35.11 -2.05 15.26
C PHE A 17 33.64 -2.45 15.07
N ALA A 18 32.80 -2.40 16.10
CA ALA A 18 31.38 -2.66 15.98
C ALA A 18 30.67 -1.64 15.07
N PHE A 19 31.02 -0.36 15.15
CA PHE A 19 30.51 0.68 14.26
C PHE A 19 30.96 0.51 12.79
N SER A 20 32.21 0.05 12.56
CA SER A 20 32.71 -0.13 11.19
C SER A 20 32.12 -1.35 10.48
N GLU A 21 31.73 -2.42 11.20
CA GLU A 21 31.04 -3.58 10.63
C GLU A 21 29.58 -3.25 10.26
N VAL A 22 28.93 -2.37 11.01
CA VAL A 22 27.54 -1.97 10.75
C VAL A 22 27.44 -0.94 9.62
N THR A 23 28.44 -0.06 9.45
CA THR A 23 28.43 0.97 8.39
C THR A 23 28.63 0.44 6.97
N SER A 24 29.04 -0.82 6.79
CA SER A 24 29.14 -1.49 5.48
C SER A 24 28.02 -2.50 5.22
N PHE A 25 27.08 -2.65 6.15
CA PHE A 25 25.96 -3.58 6.00
C PHE A 25 24.86 -2.96 5.13
N ASP A 26 24.67 -3.54 3.97
CA ASP A 26 23.64 -3.14 3.01
C ASP A 26 22.80 -4.37 2.63
N TRP A 27 21.67 -4.53 3.31
CA TRP A 27 20.69 -5.56 2.96
C TRP A 27 19.54 -4.93 2.18
N LYS A 28 19.18 -5.54 1.05
CA LYS A 28 18.01 -5.17 0.23
C LYS A 28 17.13 -6.38 -0.01
N PRO A 29 15.81 -6.22 -0.01
CA PRO A 29 14.90 -7.30 -0.38
C PRO A 29 15.11 -7.69 -1.85
N SER A 30 15.01 -8.99 -2.13
CA SER A 30 15.10 -9.53 -3.48
C SER A 30 14.02 -10.60 -3.68
N PHE A 31 13.28 -10.51 -4.76
CA PHE A 31 12.16 -11.39 -5.07
C PHE A 31 12.27 -11.96 -6.48
N ASN A 32 11.92 -13.24 -6.62
CA ASN A 32 11.79 -13.92 -7.90
C ASN A 32 10.30 -14.05 -8.24
N ASP A 33 9.69 -12.95 -8.70
CA ASP A 33 8.32 -12.97 -9.17
C ASP A 33 8.22 -13.75 -10.49
N GLU A 34 7.20 -14.60 -10.62
CA GLU A 34 6.93 -15.31 -11.88
C GLU A 34 6.67 -14.30 -13.01
N PRO A 35 7.25 -14.49 -14.19
CA PRO A 35 6.97 -13.65 -15.33
C PRO A 35 5.48 -13.62 -15.68
N VAL A 36 4.97 -12.45 -16.03
CA VAL A 36 3.58 -12.31 -16.45
C VAL A 36 3.39 -13.01 -17.80
N PRO A 37 2.48 -14.02 -17.92
CA PRO A 37 2.25 -14.73 -19.17
C PRO A 37 1.78 -13.81 -20.28
N GLN A 38 2.10 -14.13 -21.55
CA GLN A 38 1.78 -13.31 -22.72
C GLN A 38 0.27 -13.03 -22.84
N GLU A 39 -0.58 -14.04 -22.61
CA GLU A 39 -2.03 -13.88 -22.61
C GLU A 39 -2.50 -12.81 -21.61
N ARG A 40 -1.89 -12.78 -20.42
CA ARG A 40 -2.23 -11.77 -19.39
C ARG A 40 -1.71 -10.40 -19.75
N LEU A 41 -0.54 -10.31 -20.40
CA LEU A 41 -0.03 -9.03 -20.94
C LEU A 41 -1.01 -8.44 -21.96
N GLU A 42 -1.54 -9.27 -22.86
CA GLU A 42 -2.55 -8.89 -23.86
C GLU A 42 -3.86 -8.48 -23.20
N ALA A 43 -4.30 -9.20 -22.16
CA ALA A 43 -5.50 -8.85 -21.39
C ALA A 43 -5.34 -7.51 -20.64
N ILE A 44 -4.15 -7.23 -20.06
CA ILE A 44 -3.84 -5.93 -19.48
C ILE A 44 -3.99 -4.84 -20.55
N GLU A 45 -3.32 -4.97 -21.69
CA GLU A 45 -3.36 -3.96 -22.76
C GLU A 45 -4.78 -3.66 -23.25
N ALA A 46 -5.61 -4.69 -23.38
CA ALA A 46 -7.01 -4.55 -23.78
C ALA A 46 -7.88 -3.84 -22.74
N ALA A 47 -7.50 -3.94 -21.46
CA ALA A 47 -8.27 -3.39 -20.33
C ALA A 47 -7.83 -1.98 -19.91
N LEU A 48 -6.65 -1.53 -20.35
CA LEU A 48 -6.11 -0.22 -19.95
C LEU A 48 -7.03 0.93 -20.42
N PRO A 49 -7.30 1.93 -19.57
CA PRO A 49 -7.93 3.16 -20.00
C PRO A 49 -7.10 3.87 -21.08
N ASP A 50 -7.77 4.50 -22.04
CA ASP A 50 -7.09 5.17 -23.16
C ASP A 50 -6.57 6.56 -22.81
N ILE A 51 -7.17 7.20 -21.82
CA ILE A 51 -6.85 8.57 -21.41
C ILE A 51 -6.84 8.69 -19.87
N ALA A 52 -6.10 9.66 -19.36
CA ALA A 52 -6.18 10.07 -17.97
C ALA A 52 -7.57 10.59 -17.60
N LEU A 53 -7.99 10.43 -16.34
CA LEU A 53 -9.27 10.98 -15.85
C LEU A 53 -9.18 12.50 -15.62
N ALA A 54 -7.99 12.98 -15.29
CA ALA A 54 -7.66 14.39 -15.25
C ALA A 54 -6.32 14.61 -15.99
N VAL A 55 -6.17 15.74 -16.68
CA VAL A 55 -4.91 16.10 -17.32
C VAL A 55 -3.95 16.59 -16.24
N PRO A 56 -2.78 15.97 -16.04
CA PRO A 56 -1.81 16.43 -15.06
C PRO A 56 -1.28 17.83 -15.40
N ASP A 57 -1.20 18.71 -14.39
CA ASP A 57 -0.66 20.07 -14.57
C ASP A 57 0.86 20.06 -14.81
N SER A 58 1.54 19.01 -14.39
CA SER A 58 2.98 18.80 -14.56
C SER A 58 3.29 17.29 -14.70
N PRO A 59 4.48 16.91 -15.24
CA PRO A 59 4.88 15.52 -15.26
C PRO A 59 4.87 14.92 -13.85
N ARG A 60 4.12 13.82 -13.67
CA ARG A 60 4.03 13.08 -12.41
C ARG A 60 4.96 11.90 -12.38
N LYS A 61 5.63 11.69 -11.25
CA LYS A 61 6.52 10.57 -11.01
C LYS A 61 6.07 9.78 -9.79
N ILE A 62 5.80 8.50 -9.97
CA ILE A 62 5.37 7.63 -8.88
C ILE A 62 6.36 6.49 -8.62
N LEU A 63 6.52 6.10 -7.36
CA LEU A 63 7.24 4.90 -6.95
C LEU A 63 6.23 3.76 -6.76
N ILE A 64 6.41 2.63 -7.47
CA ILE A 64 5.69 1.39 -7.20
C ILE A 64 6.60 0.48 -6.38
N PHE A 65 6.21 0.24 -5.13
CA PHE A 65 6.94 -0.56 -4.16
C PHE A 65 6.10 -1.74 -3.70
N SER A 66 6.71 -2.93 -3.58
CA SER A 66 5.99 -4.17 -3.27
C SER A 66 6.79 -5.16 -2.43
N ALA A 67 7.80 -4.71 -1.70
CA ALA A 67 8.57 -5.60 -0.84
C ALA A 67 7.70 -6.24 0.24
N THR A 68 8.01 -7.47 0.62
CA THR A 68 7.25 -8.26 1.58
C THR A 68 8.20 -8.92 2.58
N ALA A 69 7.91 -8.83 3.86
CA ALA A 69 8.56 -9.65 4.91
C ALA A 69 7.71 -10.89 5.25
N GLY A 70 6.44 -10.91 4.85
CA GLY A 70 5.48 -11.98 5.03
C GLY A 70 5.08 -12.69 3.74
N PHE A 71 3.77 -12.83 3.53
CA PHE A 71 3.20 -13.46 2.34
C PHE A 71 3.41 -12.58 1.11
N ARG A 72 3.94 -13.18 0.02
CA ARG A 72 4.08 -12.49 -1.26
C ARG A 72 2.98 -12.90 -2.20
N HIS A 73 2.15 -11.94 -2.58
CA HIS A 73 1.02 -12.16 -3.47
C HIS A 73 1.50 -12.40 -4.91
N ALA A 74 1.01 -13.47 -5.55
CA ALA A 74 1.36 -13.79 -6.94
C ALA A 74 0.93 -12.70 -7.93
N SER A 75 -0.09 -11.92 -7.59
CA SER A 75 -0.62 -10.82 -8.41
C SER A 75 0.33 -9.61 -8.51
N ILE A 76 1.34 -9.49 -7.65
CA ILE A 76 2.27 -8.35 -7.62
C ILE A 76 2.92 -8.11 -8.98
N ALA A 77 3.44 -9.17 -9.64
CA ALA A 77 4.05 -9.03 -10.96
C ALA A 77 3.06 -8.47 -12.00
N THR A 78 1.81 -8.95 -11.99
CA THR A 78 0.74 -8.47 -12.87
C THR A 78 0.39 -7.01 -12.58
N GLY A 79 0.27 -6.66 -11.29
CA GLY A 79 -0.02 -5.30 -10.84
C GLY A 79 1.07 -4.31 -11.23
N LYS A 80 2.36 -4.65 -11.05
CA LYS A 80 3.49 -3.84 -11.51
C LYS A 80 3.37 -3.49 -12.99
N VAL A 81 3.13 -4.49 -13.84
CA VAL A 81 2.99 -4.30 -15.29
C VAL A 81 1.76 -3.46 -15.63
N ALA A 82 0.62 -3.76 -15.02
CA ALA A 82 -0.63 -3.05 -15.32
C ALA A 82 -0.55 -1.57 -14.96
N LEU A 83 -0.03 -1.25 -13.76
CA LEU A 83 0.10 0.13 -13.29
C LEU A 83 1.14 0.92 -14.12
N ASP A 84 2.27 0.31 -14.48
CA ASP A 84 3.27 0.95 -15.34
C ASP A 84 2.70 1.29 -16.72
N ARG A 85 2.12 0.29 -17.39
CA ARG A 85 1.54 0.48 -18.72
C ARG A 85 0.36 1.45 -18.71
N MET A 86 -0.42 1.48 -17.64
CA MET A 86 -1.50 2.46 -17.46
C MET A 86 -0.97 3.89 -17.46
N GLY A 87 0.10 4.16 -16.72
CA GLY A 87 0.75 5.48 -16.73
C GLY A 87 1.27 5.87 -18.11
N ILE A 88 1.94 4.94 -18.79
CA ILE A 88 2.48 5.15 -20.16
C ILE A 88 1.35 5.44 -21.15
N LYS A 89 0.30 4.60 -21.17
CA LYS A 89 -0.81 4.71 -22.13
C LYS A 89 -1.63 5.97 -21.94
N THR A 90 -1.93 6.32 -20.70
CA THR A 90 -2.77 7.48 -20.38
C THR A 90 -2.01 8.80 -20.35
N GLY A 91 -0.67 8.75 -20.20
CA GLY A 91 0.16 9.92 -19.96
C GLY A 91 -0.05 10.54 -18.57
N ALA A 92 -0.75 9.84 -17.66
CA ALA A 92 -1.07 10.37 -16.33
C ALA A 92 0.16 10.48 -15.42
N TYR A 93 1.12 9.55 -15.54
CA TYR A 93 2.32 9.52 -14.70
C TYR A 93 3.42 8.65 -15.31
N GLN A 94 4.64 8.84 -14.80
CA GLN A 94 5.79 7.96 -15.03
C GLN A 94 6.08 7.15 -13.78
N THR A 95 6.54 5.89 -13.94
CA THR A 95 6.80 4.98 -12.84
C THR A 95 8.29 4.73 -12.62
N LEU A 96 8.69 4.59 -11.35
CA LEU A 96 9.83 3.80 -10.95
C LEU A 96 9.29 2.55 -10.23
N ILE A 97 9.55 1.36 -10.77
CA ILE A 97 9.24 0.09 -10.08
C ILE A 97 10.50 -0.35 -9.34
N SER A 98 10.47 -0.33 -8.01
CA SER A 98 11.64 -0.69 -7.21
C SER A 98 11.23 -1.13 -5.82
N ASP A 99 11.82 -2.23 -5.35
CA ASP A 99 11.70 -2.74 -3.98
C ASP A 99 12.90 -2.32 -3.10
N ASP A 100 13.73 -1.38 -3.58
CA ASP A 100 14.89 -0.87 -2.85
C ASP A 100 14.47 0.11 -1.73
N PRO A 101 14.78 -0.19 -0.44
CA PRO A 101 14.48 0.69 0.67
C PRO A 101 15.11 2.08 0.57
N GLU A 102 16.20 2.26 -0.19
CA GLU A 102 16.83 3.57 -0.39
C GLU A 102 15.89 4.60 -1.02
N ASN A 103 14.86 4.15 -1.77
CA ASN A 103 13.85 5.05 -2.31
C ASN A 103 13.02 5.76 -1.22
N PHE A 104 13.07 5.27 0.02
CA PHE A 104 12.38 5.86 1.18
C PHE A 104 13.30 6.75 2.04
N GLU A 105 14.55 6.98 1.63
CA GLU A 105 15.34 8.06 2.20
C GLU A 105 14.69 9.40 1.80
N ILE A 106 14.57 10.32 2.77
CA ILE A 106 13.71 11.51 2.62
C ILE A 106 14.07 12.38 1.39
N ASP A 107 15.34 12.46 1.04
CA ASP A 107 15.77 13.26 -0.11
C ASP A 107 15.46 12.56 -1.45
N VAL A 108 15.42 11.22 -1.49
CA VAL A 108 15.00 10.44 -2.66
C VAL A 108 13.47 10.47 -2.76
N LEU A 109 12.78 10.23 -1.64
CA LEU A 109 11.32 10.16 -1.57
C LEU A 109 10.66 11.44 -2.09
N LYS A 110 11.22 12.62 -1.78
CA LYS A 110 10.78 13.93 -2.28
C LYS A 110 10.87 14.11 -3.81
N THR A 111 11.54 13.20 -4.51
CA THR A 111 11.59 13.22 -5.99
C THR A 111 10.38 12.57 -6.63
N PHE A 112 9.51 11.96 -5.86
CA PHE A 112 8.25 11.38 -6.29
C PHE A 112 7.07 12.26 -5.87
N ASP A 113 5.99 12.24 -6.64
CA ASP A 113 4.71 12.84 -6.27
C ASP A 113 3.88 11.89 -5.41
N THR A 114 4.02 10.57 -5.64
CA THR A 114 3.21 9.54 -4.96
C THR A 114 3.99 8.23 -4.80
N VAL A 115 3.75 7.55 -3.70
CA VAL A 115 4.17 6.16 -3.47
C VAL A 115 2.95 5.24 -3.62
N VAL A 116 3.08 4.20 -4.42
CA VAL A 116 2.11 3.10 -4.53
C VAL A 116 2.66 1.89 -3.80
N LEU A 117 2.06 1.54 -2.67
CA LEU A 117 2.33 0.33 -1.90
C LEU A 117 1.49 -0.81 -2.49
N LEU A 118 2.09 -1.58 -3.40
CA LEU A 118 1.43 -2.69 -4.10
C LEU A 118 1.58 -3.99 -3.31
N SER A 119 0.63 -4.29 -2.47
CA SER A 119 0.56 -5.50 -1.65
C SER A 119 1.83 -5.82 -0.84
N PRO A 120 2.50 -4.85 -0.18
CA PRO A 120 3.55 -5.19 0.78
C PRO A 120 2.95 -5.94 1.96
N THR A 121 3.77 -6.66 2.73
CA THR A 121 3.30 -7.37 3.93
C THR A 121 4.29 -7.27 5.07
N LEU A 122 3.77 -7.20 6.30
CA LEU A 122 4.53 -7.10 7.55
C LEU A 122 5.51 -5.92 7.52
N ASP A 123 6.66 -6.03 8.16
CA ASP A 123 7.67 -4.97 8.23
C ASP A 123 8.51 -4.97 6.94
N PHE A 124 7.94 -4.47 5.86
CA PHE A 124 8.42 -4.65 4.48
C PHE A 124 9.82 -4.07 4.18
N PHE A 125 10.42 -3.31 5.09
CA PHE A 125 11.84 -2.93 5.00
C PHE A 125 12.75 -3.89 5.77
N MET A 126 12.17 -4.92 6.42
CA MET A 126 12.88 -5.98 7.13
C MET A 126 12.94 -7.25 6.29
N PRO A 127 13.95 -8.10 6.48
CA PRO A 127 13.86 -9.49 6.03
C PRO A 127 12.76 -10.22 6.80
N SER A 128 12.22 -11.29 6.20
CA SER A 128 11.29 -12.17 6.92
C SER A 128 11.92 -12.65 8.24
N ASN A 129 11.13 -12.73 9.30
CA ASN A 129 11.55 -13.30 10.58
C ASN A 129 12.10 -14.73 10.47
N LYS A 130 11.75 -15.46 9.40
CA LYS A 130 12.32 -16.79 9.11
C LYS A 130 13.82 -16.74 8.81
N LEU A 131 14.33 -15.59 8.40
CA LEU A 131 15.74 -15.36 8.09
C LEU A 131 16.50 -14.74 9.28
N ARG A 132 15.88 -14.64 10.47
CA ARG A 132 16.50 -13.98 11.65
C ARG A 132 17.87 -14.54 11.99
N GLU A 133 18.05 -15.87 11.85
CA GLU A 133 19.31 -16.57 12.19
C GLU A 133 20.44 -16.27 11.20
N ASP A 134 20.12 -15.75 10.00
CA ASP A 134 21.12 -15.37 8.99
C ASP A 134 21.81 -14.03 9.32
N PHE A 135 21.34 -13.34 10.36
CA PHE A 135 21.82 -12.02 10.77
C PHE A 135 22.32 -12.00 12.20
N SER A 136 23.43 -11.29 12.45
CA SER A 136 23.87 -10.99 13.81
C SER A 136 22.87 -10.06 14.52
N ASP A 137 22.93 -10.01 15.87
CA ASP A 137 22.07 -9.11 16.65
C ASP A 137 22.31 -7.63 16.28
N ALA A 138 23.54 -7.25 15.97
CA ALA A 138 23.88 -5.89 15.54
C ALA A 138 23.26 -5.56 14.18
N GLN A 139 23.31 -6.48 13.20
CA GLN A 139 22.68 -6.32 11.89
C GLN A 139 21.16 -6.24 12.01
N TRP A 140 20.56 -7.10 12.82
CA TRP A 140 19.12 -7.10 13.04
C TRP A 140 18.63 -5.81 13.69
N SER A 141 19.35 -5.31 14.70
CA SER A 141 19.04 -4.03 15.34
C SER A 141 19.18 -2.85 14.36
N TRP A 142 20.20 -2.90 13.49
CA TRP A 142 20.39 -1.89 12.44
C TRP A 142 19.21 -1.91 11.43
N LEU A 143 18.76 -3.11 11.03
CA LEU A 143 17.59 -3.28 10.13
C LEU A 143 16.32 -2.70 10.75
N HIS A 144 16.07 -2.95 12.05
CA HIS A 144 14.93 -2.36 12.75
C HIS A 144 15.01 -0.83 12.79
N ALA A 145 16.14 -0.27 13.20
CA ALA A 145 16.31 1.18 13.22
C ALA A 145 16.15 1.83 11.83
N ARG A 146 16.62 1.12 10.77
CA ARG A 146 16.37 1.54 9.38
C ARG A 146 14.89 1.48 9.03
N HIS A 147 14.20 0.38 9.36
CA HIS A 147 12.77 0.21 9.11
C HIS A 147 11.96 1.35 9.75
N GLU A 148 12.11 1.59 11.05
CA GLU A 148 11.45 2.66 11.80
C GLU A 148 11.69 4.03 11.14
N ARG A 149 12.94 4.33 10.78
CA ARG A 149 13.30 5.59 10.14
C ARG A 149 12.65 5.74 8.75
N LEU A 150 12.61 4.68 7.93
CA LEU A 150 12.03 4.75 6.59
C LEU A 150 10.51 4.84 6.62
N ILE A 151 9.84 4.22 7.60
CA ILE A 151 8.40 4.42 7.84
C ILE A 151 8.14 5.87 8.27
N ALA A 152 8.92 6.41 9.21
CA ALA A 152 8.80 7.82 9.61
C ALA A 152 9.02 8.78 8.44
N ASN A 153 9.96 8.49 7.54
CA ASN A 153 10.18 9.26 6.31
C ASN A 153 8.95 9.22 5.39
N LEU A 154 8.32 8.05 5.20
CA LEU A 154 7.10 7.91 4.40
C LEU A 154 5.95 8.71 5.01
N VAL A 155 5.73 8.60 6.32
CA VAL A 155 4.71 9.39 7.05
C VAL A 155 4.98 10.89 6.88
N GLN A 156 6.23 11.32 7.08
CA GLN A 156 6.63 12.72 6.89
C GLN A 156 6.40 13.20 5.44
N PHE A 157 6.73 12.36 4.45
CA PHE A 157 6.51 12.68 3.03
C PHE A 157 5.04 12.93 2.74
N VAL A 158 4.15 12.07 3.22
CA VAL A 158 2.71 12.24 3.04
C VAL A 158 2.22 13.48 3.77
N HIS A 159 2.59 13.69 5.04
CA HIS A 159 2.21 14.89 5.78
C HIS A 159 2.64 16.20 5.10
N ALA A 160 3.74 16.18 4.36
CA ALA A 160 4.28 17.35 3.64
C ALA A 160 3.65 17.55 2.24
N GLY A 161 2.62 16.78 1.87
CA GLY A 161 1.89 16.94 0.61
C GLY A 161 2.09 15.82 -0.42
N GLY A 162 2.94 14.83 -0.14
CA GLY A 162 3.11 13.65 -0.96
C GLY A 162 1.87 12.77 -0.99
N GLY A 163 1.71 11.98 -2.06
CA GLY A 163 0.60 11.04 -2.20
C GLY A 163 0.94 9.62 -1.74
N LEU A 164 -0.06 8.91 -1.24
CA LEU A 164 0.05 7.49 -0.94
C LEU A 164 -1.12 6.72 -1.55
N VAL A 165 -0.82 5.64 -2.24
CA VAL A 165 -1.80 4.66 -2.71
C VAL A 165 -1.50 3.32 -2.06
N GLY A 166 -2.41 2.82 -1.24
CA GLY A 166 -2.34 1.47 -0.68
C GLY A 166 -3.20 0.49 -1.46
N ILE A 167 -2.63 -0.61 -1.91
CA ILE A 167 -3.36 -1.67 -2.60
C ILE A 167 -3.27 -2.94 -1.78
N HIS A 168 -4.43 -3.53 -1.49
CA HIS A 168 -4.61 -4.82 -0.85
C HIS A 168 -3.83 -4.93 0.47
N ALA A 169 -2.73 -5.70 0.50
CA ALA A 169 -1.97 -5.98 1.72
C ALA A 169 -1.16 -4.79 2.27
N ALA A 170 -1.29 -3.58 1.71
CA ALA A 170 -0.72 -2.39 2.33
C ALA A 170 -1.21 -2.18 3.78
N THR A 171 -2.41 -2.68 4.12
CA THR A 171 -2.94 -2.69 5.49
C THR A 171 -2.52 -3.91 6.33
N ASP A 172 -1.90 -4.93 5.70
CA ASP A 172 -1.30 -6.10 6.37
C ASP A 172 0.20 -5.85 6.64
N SER A 173 0.53 -4.63 7.07
CA SER A 173 1.91 -4.15 7.19
C SER A 173 2.09 -3.26 8.41
N CYS A 174 3.32 -3.22 8.95
CA CYS A 174 3.79 -2.27 9.97
C CYS A 174 2.86 -2.17 11.19
N TYR A 175 2.45 -3.29 11.75
CA TYR A 175 1.42 -3.37 12.79
C TYR A 175 1.77 -2.69 14.12
N GLU A 176 3.05 -2.45 14.37
CA GLU A 176 3.54 -1.80 15.58
C GLU A 176 3.78 -0.28 15.39
N ASP A 177 3.52 0.26 14.19
CA ASP A 177 3.71 1.67 13.86
C ASP A 177 2.34 2.36 13.76
N GLU A 178 1.95 3.07 14.82
CA GLU A 178 0.66 3.76 14.92
C GLU A 178 0.52 4.86 13.84
N ASP A 179 1.58 5.59 13.53
CA ASP A 179 1.56 6.66 12.52
C ASP A 179 1.32 6.09 11.12
N TYR A 180 1.90 4.92 10.80
CA TYR A 180 1.60 4.20 9.56
C TYR A 180 0.14 3.75 9.52
N GLY A 181 -0.36 3.18 10.60
CA GLY A 181 -1.75 2.74 10.72
C GLY A 181 -2.75 3.86 10.51
N ASP A 182 -2.55 4.99 11.18
CA ASP A 182 -3.37 6.19 11.01
C ASP A 182 -3.28 6.76 9.59
N MET A 183 -2.08 6.76 9.00
CA MET A 183 -1.85 7.22 7.63
C MET A 183 -2.54 6.33 6.59
N ILE A 184 -2.43 5.00 6.68
CA ILE A 184 -3.10 4.08 5.72
C ILE A 184 -4.59 3.91 6.00
N GLY A 185 -5.02 4.18 7.22
CA GLY A 185 -6.42 4.20 7.64
C GLY A 185 -6.98 2.88 8.17
N GLY A 186 -6.14 1.85 8.38
CA GLY A 186 -6.61 0.58 8.95
C GLY A 186 -5.56 -0.51 8.93
N TYR A 187 -5.75 -1.49 9.82
CA TYR A 187 -4.94 -2.71 9.86
C TYR A 187 -5.80 -3.94 9.56
N PHE A 188 -5.26 -4.82 8.74
CA PHE A 188 -5.84 -6.12 8.45
C PHE A 188 -6.14 -6.92 9.72
N TRP A 189 -7.32 -7.53 9.78
CA TRP A 189 -7.75 -8.39 10.90
C TRP A 189 -8.27 -9.75 10.46
N GLY A 190 -8.00 -10.13 9.22
CA GLY A 190 -8.41 -11.36 8.60
C GLY A 190 -9.18 -11.14 7.30
N HIS A 191 -9.35 -12.23 6.55
CA HIS A 191 -10.05 -12.24 5.27
C HIS A 191 -11.20 -13.28 5.33
N PRO A 192 -12.40 -12.91 5.76
CA PRO A 192 -13.54 -13.82 5.79
C PRO A 192 -13.93 -14.33 4.40
N TRP A 193 -13.72 -13.54 3.38
CA TRP A 193 -13.89 -13.91 1.98
C TRP A 193 -12.52 -14.12 1.33
N SER A 194 -12.26 -15.33 0.83
CA SER A 194 -11.01 -15.66 0.14
C SER A 194 -11.06 -15.27 -1.33
N TRP A 195 -9.93 -15.34 -2.00
CA TRP A 195 -9.77 -15.08 -3.42
C TRP A 195 -10.72 -15.83 -4.38
N ARG A 196 -11.46 -16.84 -3.88
CA ARG A 196 -12.44 -17.64 -4.64
C ARG A 196 -13.89 -17.18 -4.46
N HIS A 197 -14.16 -16.32 -3.48
CA HIS A 197 -15.52 -15.88 -3.19
C HIS A 197 -15.97 -14.78 -4.15
N ASN A 198 -17.23 -14.90 -4.60
CA ASN A 198 -17.88 -13.82 -5.31
C ASN A 198 -18.54 -12.91 -4.29
N VAL A 199 -18.19 -11.65 -4.35
CA VAL A 199 -18.69 -10.64 -3.44
C VAL A 199 -19.43 -9.54 -4.19
N THR A 200 -20.40 -8.93 -3.54
CA THR A 200 -21.08 -7.73 -4.03
C THR A 200 -20.48 -6.52 -3.34
N VAL A 201 -19.96 -5.60 -4.13
CA VAL A 201 -19.37 -4.34 -3.69
C VAL A 201 -20.39 -3.23 -3.89
N LEU A 202 -20.70 -2.50 -2.80
CA LEU A 202 -21.55 -1.31 -2.81
C LEU A 202 -20.73 -0.07 -3.14
N ILE A 203 -21.33 0.83 -3.90
CA ILE A 203 -20.82 2.17 -4.17
C ILE A 203 -21.47 3.11 -3.16
N GLU A 204 -20.68 3.63 -2.22
CA GLU A 204 -21.18 4.41 -1.08
C GLU A 204 -21.57 5.83 -1.46
N ASP A 205 -20.85 6.42 -2.43
CA ASP A 205 -21.10 7.77 -2.91
C ASP A 205 -20.91 7.84 -4.44
N SER A 206 -22.01 7.70 -5.17
CA SER A 206 -22.01 7.69 -6.64
C SER A 206 -21.60 9.01 -7.28
N GLU A 207 -21.72 10.13 -6.56
CA GLU A 207 -21.36 11.46 -7.07
C GLU A 207 -19.93 11.88 -6.71
N HIS A 208 -19.22 11.09 -5.89
CA HIS A 208 -17.85 11.39 -5.52
C HIS A 208 -16.92 11.48 -6.75
N ALA A 209 -15.98 12.44 -6.72
CA ALA A 209 -15.09 12.72 -7.86
C ALA A 209 -14.25 11.53 -8.34
N LEU A 210 -13.94 10.57 -7.45
CA LEU A 210 -13.20 9.35 -7.78
C LEU A 210 -14.12 8.17 -8.17
N ILE A 211 -15.42 8.30 -8.00
CA ILE A 211 -16.41 7.24 -8.23
C ILE A 211 -17.17 7.48 -9.53
N LYS A 212 -17.73 8.67 -9.70
CA LYS A 212 -18.58 8.99 -10.88
C LYS A 212 -17.89 8.74 -12.21
N PRO A 213 -16.61 9.14 -12.44
CA PRO A 213 -15.92 8.88 -13.71
C PRO A 213 -15.62 7.39 -13.95
N VAL A 214 -15.56 6.59 -12.89
CA VAL A 214 -15.23 5.16 -12.96
C VAL A 214 -16.47 4.30 -13.11
N PHE A 215 -17.46 4.48 -12.22
CA PHE A 215 -18.60 3.59 -12.06
C PHE A 215 -19.89 4.16 -12.68
N GLY A 216 -19.92 5.44 -13.07
CA GLY A 216 -21.11 6.08 -13.64
C GLY A 216 -22.30 6.06 -12.67
N ASP A 217 -23.43 5.51 -13.10
CA ASP A 217 -24.66 5.40 -12.30
C ASP A 217 -24.85 4.03 -11.64
N MET A 218 -23.77 3.22 -11.57
CA MET A 218 -23.80 1.92 -10.86
C MET A 218 -24.00 2.17 -9.36
N THR A 219 -24.77 1.30 -8.73
CA THR A 219 -24.95 1.28 -7.27
C THR A 219 -24.13 0.18 -6.60
N ASP A 220 -23.80 -0.84 -7.36
CA ASP A 220 -23.01 -1.99 -6.93
C ASP A 220 -22.43 -2.75 -8.14
N PHE A 221 -21.50 -3.68 -7.84
CA PHE A 221 -20.98 -4.64 -8.81
C PHE A 221 -20.58 -5.95 -8.12
N ARG A 222 -20.49 -7.04 -8.88
CA ARG A 222 -19.98 -8.31 -8.37
C ARG A 222 -18.57 -8.58 -8.86
N ILE A 223 -17.73 -9.11 -7.99
CA ILE A 223 -16.34 -9.45 -8.29
C ILE A 223 -15.92 -10.69 -7.49
N GLN A 224 -15.00 -11.49 -8.03
CA GLN A 224 -14.38 -12.59 -7.31
C GLN A 224 -13.05 -12.09 -6.71
N GLU A 225 -13.01 -11.89 -5.38
CA GLU A 225 -11.84 -11.30 -4.74
C GLU A 225 -11.74 -11.65 -3.26
N GLU A 226 -10.53 -11.54 -2.70
CA GLU A 226 -10.30 -11.63 -1.27
C GLU A 226 -10.65 -10.31 -0.59
N ILE A 227 -11.52 -10.38 0.42
CA ILE A 227 -11.95 -9.21 1.15
C ILE A 227 -11.48 -9.27 2.60
N TYR A 228 -10.81 -8.20 3.01
CA TYR A 228 -10.34 -7.99 4.36
C TYR A 228 -11.44 -7.45 5.27
N GLN A 229 -11.33 -7.80 6.54
CA GLN A 229 -11.90 -7.02 7.62
C GLN A 229 -10.75 -6.32 8.37
N PHE A 230 -11.02 -5.15 8.90
CA PHE A 230 -10.02 -4.31 9.56
C PHE A 230 -10.21 -4.31 11.08
N LYS A 231 -9.11 -4.12 11.83
CA LYS A 231 -9.17 -3.88 13.28
C LYS A 231 -10.02 -2.65 13.56
N GLU A 232 -10.57 -2.57 14.76
CA GLU A 232 -11.43 -1.46 15.17
C GLU A 232 -10.66 -0.13 15.22
N GLU A 233 -9.37 -0.19 15.52
CA GLU A 233 -8.44 0.93 15.42
C GLU A 233 -7.29 0.57 14.49
N PRO A 234 -6.81 1.52 13.66
CA PRO A 234 -7.23 2.91 13.52
C PRO A 234 -8.43 3.13 12.58
N TYR A 235 -8.98 2.06 11.97
CA TYR A 235 -10.09 2.19 11.01
C TYR A 235 -11.33 2.80 11.67
N SER A 236 -11.85 3.90 11.08
CA SER A 236 -13.09 4.52 11.51
C SER A 236 -13.73 5.35 10.39
N ARG A 237 -15.06 5.25 10.22
CA ARG A 237 -15.83 6.14 9.35
C ARG A 237 -15.87 7.59 9.85
N GLU A 238 -15.45 7.84 11.09
CA GLU A 238 -15.26 9.19 11.65
C GLU A 238 -13.94 9.83 11.18
N LYS A 239 -13.02 9.02 10.63
CA LYS A 239 -11.72 9.47 10.07
C LYS A 239 -11.70 9.38 8.54
N LEU A 240 -12.31 8.35 7.96
CA LEU A 240 -12.17 7.96 6.56
C LEU A 240 -13.40 8.30 5.72
N ARG A 241 -13.17 8.75 4.48
CA ARG A 241 -14.19 8.80 3.44
C ARG A 241 -14.23 7.44 2.74
N VAL A 242 -15.17 6.59 3.11
CA VAL A 242 -15.36 5.28 2.48
C VAL A 242 -16.04 5.46 1.13
N LEU A 243 -15.47 4.88 0.10
CA LEU A 243 -15.93 4.94 -1.29
C LEU A 243 -16.66 3.67 -1.71
N LEU A 244 -16.12 2.52 -1.30
CA LEU A 244 -16.65 1.19 -1.60
C LEU A 244 -16.73 0.38 -0.31
N SER A 245 -17.81 -0.39 -0.17
CA SER A 245 -18.00 -1.32 0.95
C SER A 245 -18.60 -2.65 0.47
N LEU A 246 -18.59 -3.65 1.33
CA LEU A 246 -19.13 -4.98 1.04
C LEU A 246 -20.61 -5.07 1.40
N ASP A 247 -21.42 -5.60 0.50
CA ASP A 247 -22.74 -6.12 0.81
C ASP A 247 -22.62 -7.58 1.26
N VAL A 248 -22.66 -7.80 2.58
CA VAL A 248 -22.50 -9.12 3.18
C VAL A 248 -23.66 -10.07 2.77
N GLU A 249 -24.88 -9.53 2.69
CA GLU A 249 -26.07 -10.34 2.42
C GLU A 249 -26.12 -10.86 0.97
N ARG A 250 -25.55 -10.09 0.03
CA ARG A 250 -25.51 -10.45 -1.40
C ARG A 250 -24.16 -11.05 -1.83
N SER A 251 -23.26 -11.30 -0.88
CA SER A 251 -21.96 -11.96 -1.11
C SER A 251 -22.02 -13.45 -0.76
N ASP A 252 -21.04 -14.22 -1.22
CA ASP A 252 -20.87 -15.61 -0.80
C ASP A 252 -20.66 -15.67 0.73
N GLU A 253 -21.06 -16.78 1.36
CA GLU A 253 -20.91 -16.97 2.79
C GLU A 253 -19.44 -16.87 3.23
N PRO A 254 -19.13 -16.18 4.31
CA PRO A 254 -17.76 -16.06 4.81
C PRO A 254 -17.22 -17.41 5.27
N MET A 255 -15.90 -17.59 5.19
CA MET A 255 -15.23 -18.82 5.60
C MET A 255 -15.39 -19.08 7.11
N ALA A 256 -15.85 -20.27 7.49
CA ALA A 256 -15.97 -20.66 8.90
C ALA A 256 -14.65 -20.55 9.69
N LYS A 257 -13.49 -20.78 9.04
CA LYS A 257 -12.16 -20.65 9.65
C LYS A 257 -11.67 -19.21 9.82
N SER A 258 -12.34 -18.22 9.20
CA SER A 258 -12.05 -16.81 9.32
C SER A 258 -13.34 -16.05 9.63
N PRO A 259 -13.81 -16.12 10.88
CA PRO A 259 -15.12 -15.58 11.25
C PRO A 259 -15.16 -14.05 11.13
N LEU A 260 -16.36 -13.54 10.93
CA LEU A 260 -16.63 -12.11 11.04
C LEU A 260 -16.33 -11.64 12.47
N ARG A 261 -15.49 -10.62 12.59
CA ARG A 261 -15.09 -10.05 13.89
C ARG A 261 -15.71 -8.68 14.13
N ARG A 262 -16.05 -7.96 13.05
CA ARG A 262 -16.73 -6.67 13.14
C ARG A 262 -18.24 -6.87 13.34
N THR A 263 -18.71 -6.56 14.54
CA THR A 263 -20.12 -6.72 14.91
C THR A 263 -21.03 -5.62 14.37
N CYS A 264 -20.44 -4.50 13.92
CA CYS A 264 -21.18 -3.37 13.34
C CYS A 264 -21.61 -3.58 11.88
N GLY A 265 -21.16 -4.68 11.23
CA GLY A 265 -21.47 -4.97 9.83
C GLY A 265 -20.77 -4.05 8.81
N ASP A 266 -19.82 -3.25 9.24
CA ASP A 266 -19.06 -2.32 8.40
C ASP A 266 -17.80 -2.99 7.83
N TYR A 267 -17.82 -3.26 6.52
CA TYR A 267 -16.71 -3.87 5.78
C TYR A 267 -16.34 -2.97 4.61
N ALA A 268 -15.56 -1.91 4.89
CA ALA A 268 -15.04 -1.03 3.86
C ALA A 268 -14.07 -1.78 2.92
N ILE A 269 -14.10 -1.40 1.64
CA ILE A 269 -13.22 -1.97 0.59
C ILE A 269 -12.26 -0.90 0.07
N SER A 270 -12.72 0.35 -0.05
CA SER A 270 -11.89 1.45 -0.54
C SER A 270 -12.24 2.74 0.18
N TRP A 271 -11.24 3.57 0.43
CA TRP A 271 -11.39 4.88 1.06
C TRP A 271 -10.34 5.88 0.65
N VAL A 272 -10.61 7.13 0.97
CA VAL A 272 -9.64 8.23 0.90
C VAL A 272 -9.60 8.99 2.21
N GLN A 273 -8.49 9.65 2.46
CA GLN A 273 -8.33 10.62 3.53
C GLN A 273 -7.23 11.65 3.19
N SER A 274 -7.28 12.80 3.85
CA SER A 274 -6.18 13.75 3.90
C SER A 274 -5.33 13.47 5.13
N VAL A 275 -4.00 13.50 4.97
CA VAL A 275 -3.04 13.32 6.06
C VAL A 275 -2.04 14.47 5.98
N GLY A 276 -2.18 15.46 6.89
CA GLY A 276 -1.49 16.72 6.73
C GLY A 276 -1.91 17.41 5.43
N GLU A 277 -0.95 17.76 4.58
CA GLU A 277 -1.18 18.32 3.24
C GLU A 277 -1.28 17.21 2.15
N GLY A 278 -1.05 15.96 2.51
CA GLY A 278 -1.01 14.82 1.58
C GLY A 278 -2.35 14.13 1.40
N ARG A 279 -2.37 13.21 0.43
CA ARG A 279 -3.57 12.49 0.00
C ARG A 279 -3.32 11.00 0.03
N VAL A 280 -4.21 10.27 0.68
CA VAL A 280 -4.13 8.82 0.81
C VAL A 280 -5.36 8.18 0.18
N PHE A 281 -5.13 7.26 -0.74
CA PHE A 281 -6.13 6.37 -1.30
C PHE A 281 -5.79 4.94 -0.94
N TYR A 282 -6.77 4.17 -0.50
CA TYR A 282 -6.64 2.74 -0.27
C TYR A 282 -7.74 1.96 -0.98
N THR A 283 -7.37 0.78 -1.49
CA THR A 283 -8.33 -0.22 -1.95
C THR A 283 -7.89 -1.63 -1.56
N ASN A 284 -8.82 -2.41 -1.02
CA ASN A 284 -8.59 -3.83 -0.69
C ASN A 284 -8.46 -4.71 -1.94
N LEU A 285 -9.05 -4.29 -3.07
CA LEU A 285 -9.04 -5.06 -4.32
C LEU A 285 -7.62 -5.13 -4.87
N GLY A 286 -7.09 -6.36 -5.12
CA GLY A 286 -5.72 -6.52 -5.59
C GLY A 286 -5.10 -7.90 -5.35
N HIS A 287 -5.81 -8.85 -4.71
CA HIS A 287 -5.31 -10.20 -4.49
C HIS A 287 -5.19 -11.01 -5.77
N ASN A 288 -6.24 -10.97 -6.60
CA ASN A 288 -6.35 -11.78 -7.80
C ASN A 288 -5.70 -11.13 -9.03
N HIS A 289 -5.14 -11.94 -9.93
CA HIS A 289 -4.57 -11.43 -11.17
C HIS A 289 -5.58 -10.73 -12.08
N HIS A 290 -6.83 -11.22 -12.13
CA HIS A 290 -7.85 -10.69 -13.02
C HIS A 290 -8.28 -9.26 -12.66
N ILE A 291 -8.07 -8.83 -11.42
CA ILE A 291 -8.30 -7.44 -11.01
C ILE A 291 -7.49 -6.45 -11.87
N TYR A 292 -6.27 -6.84 -12.23
CA TYR A 292 -5.36 -6.04 -13.05
C TYR A 292 -5.60 -6.19 -14.57
N THR A 293 -6.62 -6.95 -14.96
CA THR A 293 -7.11 -7.08 -16.36
C THR A 293 -8.57 -6.69 -16.50
N ASP A 294 -9.15 -6.11 -15.45
CA ASP A 294 -10.51 -5.59 -15.42
C ASP A 294 -10.51 -4.08 -15.72
N PRO A 295 -11.19 -3.61 -16.79
CA PRO A 295 -11.18 -2.20 -17.16
C PRO A 295 -11.75 -1.27 -16.07
N LEU A 296 -12.73 -1.74 -15.30
CA LEU A 296 -13.34 -0.96 -14.23
C LEU A 296 -12.35 -0.78 -13.07
N MET A 297 -11.65 -1.87 -12.70
CA MET A 297 -10.65 -1.83 -11.63
C MET A 297 -9.43 -1.01 -12.01
N LEU A 298 -8.97 -1.09 -13.26
CA LEU A 298 -7.87 -0.25 -13.73
C LEU A 298 -8.23 1.24 -13.70
N LYS A 299 -9.47 1.61 -14.05
CA LYS A 299 -9.94 3.00 -13.88
C LYS A 299 -10.02 3.40 -12.41
N HIS A 300 -10.43 2.49 -11.52
CA HIS A 300 -10.46 2.75 -10.08
C HIS A 300 -9.05 3.05 -9.52
N TYR A 301 -8.05 2.25 -9.92
CA TYR A 301 -6.65 2.54 -9.58
C TYR A 301 -6.17 3.87 -10.16
N LEU A 302 -6.50 4.16 -11.42
CA LEU A 302 -6.13 5.43 -12.06
C LEU A 302 -6.72 6.62 -11.31
N ALA A 303 -7.99 6.55 -10.91
CA ALA A 303 -8.63 7.58 -10.11
C ALA A 303 -7.91 7.80 -8.76
N GLY A 304 -7.59 6.71 -8.05
CA GLY A 304 -6.87 6.77 -6.80
C GLY A 304 -5.45 7.34 -6.93
N ILE A 305 -4.71 6.94 -7.97
CA ILE A 305 -3.38 7.46 -8.25
C ILE A 305 -3.44 8.95 -8.60
N GLN A 306 -4.36 9.37 -9.49
CA GLN A 306 -4.49 10.78 -9.87
C GLN A 306 -5.01 11.67 -8.73
N PHE A 307 -5.79 11.14 -7.81
CA PHE A 307 -6.10 11.82 -6.55
C PHE A 307 -4.86 11.98 -5.67
N ALA A 308 -4.09 10.91 -5.48
CA ALA A 308 -2.90 10.93 -4.66
C ALA A 308 -1.81 11.88 -5.22
N THR A 309 -1.66 11.96 -6.57
CA THR A 309 -0.77 12.93 -7.23
C THR A 309 -1.29 14.38 -7.19
N GLY A 310 -2.55 14.59 -6.77
CA GLY A 310 -3.19 15.90 -6.71
C GLY A 310 -3.79 16.40 -8.04
N ASP A 311 -3.91 15.52 -9.05
CA ASP A 311 -4.51 15.89 -10.34
C ASP A 311 -6.05 15.84 -10.30
N ILE A 312 -6.63 15.11 -9.35
CA ILE A 312 -8.07 15.09 -9.09
C ILE A 312 -8.31 15.61 -7.67
N GLU A 313 -9.04 16.72 -7.56
CA GLU A 313 -9.55 17.20 -6.28
C GLU A 313 -10.79 16.37 -5.89
N ALA A 314 -10.82 15.87 -4.66
CA ALA A 314 -11.91 15.06 -4.14
C ALA A 314 -12.20 15.36 -2.67
N ASP A 315 -13.45 15.22 -2.27
CA ASP A 315 -13.88 15.39 -0.88
C ASP A 315 -13.38 14.24 -0.02
N THR A 316 -12.58 14.56 1.00
CA THR A 316 -12.07 13.61 2.00
C THR A 316 -12.79 13.72 3.34
N SER A 317 -13.87 14.50 3.43
CA SER A 317 -14.66 14.60 4.65
C SER A 317 -15.12 13.20 5.10
N PRO A 318 -14.95 12.84 6.37
CA PRO A 318 -15.28 11.52 6.86
C PRO A 318 -16.71 11.09 6.57
N SER A 319 -16.93 9.82 6.23
CA SER A 319 -18.25 9.28 5.89
C SER A 319 -19.30 9.50 6.98
N ALA A 320 -18.92 9.48 8.25
CA ALA A 320 -19.82 9.75 9.37
C ALA A 320 -20.35 11.19 9.41
N SER A 321 -19.67 12.15 8.78
CA SER A 321 -20.09 13.56 8.72
C SER A 321 -21.14 13.84 7.63
N LEU A 322 -21.32 12.90 6.71
CA LEU A 322 -22.30 13.01 5.63
C LEU A 322 -23.65 12.52 6.19
N GLY A 323 -24.49 13.35 6.70
CA GLY A 323 -25.80 12.94 7.24
C GLY A 323 -26.47 11.89 6.32
N LYS A 324 -26.94 10.80 6.96
CA LYS A 324 -27.75 9.76 6.28
C LYS A 324 -29.06 10.32 5.79
#